data_fe498f9ea22aa8b641070d93fcf71117
#
_entry.id   fe498f9ea22aa8b641070d93fcf71117
#
_cell.length_a   1.000
_cell.length_b   1.000
_cell.length_c   1.000
_cell.angle_alpha   90.00
_cell.angle_beta   90.00
_cell.angle_gamma   90.00
#
_symmetry.space_group_name_H-M   'P 1'
#
loop_
_entity.id
_entity.type
_entity.pdbx_description
1 polymer ?
#
loop_
_entity_poly.entity_id
_entity_poly.type
_entity_poly.pdbx_seq_one_letter_code
_entity_poly.pdbx_strand_id
1 'polypeptide(L)'
;MTGNPRWAPEFSAAQLGFYVQDKWDVTDSFQLTYGLRMDMPLFFDTPAENAKFNEWAAAKGYGFKTNQKLSSTPMWSPRVGFRWDIEKNRKYILRGGIGVFTGRIPFVWLSNNFTNTGVQTSSYSASKNSAVQLLLDPNKQIQNANNLKATGSQLINVFDKDFKFTQTMRVNLGFDFNLLGIEWTAEGIFSKSLNDVYYKNLAYEESGKTLSQTSYMNWDNRPLY
;
A
#
# COMPACT_ATOMS: atom_id res chain seq x y z
N MET A 1 19.38 24.35 -2.35
CA MET A 1 19.20 23.72 -1.02
C MET A 1 18.23 24.56 -0.21
N THR A 2 17.33 23.96 0.52
CA THR A 2 16.32 24.66 1.35
C THR A 2 16.92 25.41 2.53
N GLY A 3 18.20 25.17 2.86
CA GLY A 3 18.87 25.68 4.07
C GLY A 3 18.36 25.07 5.38
N ASN A 4 17.34 24.19 5.32
CA ASN A 4 16.78 23.50 6.47
C ASN A 4 17.27 22.05 6.52
N PRO A 5 18.12 21.66 7.49
CA PRO A 5 18.63 20.30 7.60
C PRO A 5 17.55 19.28 8.05
N ARG A 6 16.40 19.78 8.50
CA ARG A 6 15.25 18.97 8.93
C ARG A 6 14.10 19.06 7.95
N TRP A 7 14.37 19.41 6.68
CA TRP A 7 13.33 19.47 5.69
C TRP A 7 12.66 18.09 5.54
N ALA A 8 11.35 18.09 5.55
CA ALA A 8 10.52 16.93 5.29
C ALA A 8 9.42 17.34 4.29
N PRO A 9 8.93 16.43 3.48
CA PRO A 9 7.80 16.71 2.61
C PRO A 9 6.54 16.87 3.47
N GLU A 10 5.73 17.85 3.12
CA GLU A 10 4.44 18.10 3.75
C GLU A 10 3.34 17.88 2.72
N PHE A 11 2.28 17.22 3.11
CA PHE A 11 1.07 17.06 2.31
C PHE A 11 -0.13 16.86 3.24
N SER A 12 -1.29 17.24 2.75
CA SER A 12 -2.56 17.14 3.45
C SER A 12 -3.43 16.07 2.82
N ALA A 13 -3.97 15.21 3.66
CA ALA A 13 -4.88 14.16 3.25
C ALA A 13 -5.99 13.98 4.27
N ALA A 14 -7.17 13.57 3.82
CA ALA A 14 -8.28 13.15 4.68
C ALA A 14 -8.84 11.83 4.18
N GLN A 15 -9.54 11.13 5.05
CA GLN A 15 -10.30 9.95 4.69
C GLN A 15 -11.72 10.10 5.21
N LEU A 16 -12.69 10.05 4.33
CA LEU A 16 -14.10 9.98 4.68
C LEU A 16 -14.53 8.53 4.74
N GLY A 17 -15.26 8.16 5.78
CA GLY A 17 -15.83 6.82 5.94
C GLY A 17 -17.29 6.93 6.35
N PHE A 18 -18.17 6.31 5.56
CA PHE A 18 -19.58 6.16 5.88
C PHE A 18 -19.90 4.68 5.98
N TYR A 19 -20.72 4.32 6.95
CA TYR A 19 -21.19 2.95 7.06
C TYR A 19 -22.63 2.90 7.55
N VAL A 20 -23.35 1.87 7.10
CA VAL A 20 -24.63 1.45 7.60
C VAL A 20 -24.56 -0.05 7.86
N GLN A 21 -25.06 -0.46 8.99
CA GLN A 21 -25.11 -1.87 9.36
C GLN A 21 -26.37 -2.13 10.17
N ASP A 22 -26.97 -3.29 9.92
CA ASP A 22 -28.10 -3.77 10.69
C ASP A 22 -27.84 -5.20 11.17
N LYS A 23 -28.52 -5.55 12.22
CA LYS A 23 -28.51 -6.86 12.85
C LYS A 23 -29.94 -7.30 13.03
N TRP A 24 -30.31 -8.30 12.27
CA TRP A 24 -31.66 -8.82 12.21
C TRP A 24 -31.74 -10.20 12.86
N ASP A 25 -32.48 -10.29 13.94
CA ASP A 25 -32.85 -11.55 14.55
C ASP A 25 -34.04 -12.13 13.77
N VAL A 26 -33.74 -12.94 12.74
CA VAL A 26 -34.72 -13.55 11.83
C VAL A 26 -35.60 -14.55 12.60
N THR A 27 -35.00 -15.29 13.52
CA THR A 27 -35.65 -16.15 14.50
C THR A 27 -34.89 -16.05 15.82
N ASP A 28 -35.43 -16.65 16.90
CA ASP A 28 -34.75 -16.75 18.20
C ASP A 28 -33.40 -17.44 18.12
N SER A 29 -33.17 -18.28 17.09
CA SER A 29 -31.95 -19.06 16.91
C SER A 29 -31.10 -18.62 15.72
N PHE A 30 -31.62 -17.80 14.82
CA PHE A 30 -30.91 -17.37 13.63
C PHE A 30 -30.84 -15.86 13.53
N GLN A 31 -29.62 -15.35 13.47
CA GLN A 31 -29.28 -13.94 13.39
C GLN A 31 -28.49 -13.67 12.11
N LEU A 32 -28.87 -12.63 11.40
CA LEU A 32 -28.20 -12.08 10.23
C LEU A 32 -27.64 -10.71 10.55
N THR A 33 -26.42 -10.46 10.17
CA THR A 33 -25.80 -9.13 10.21
C THR A 33 -25.40 -8.75 8.81
N TYR A 34 -25.80 -7.57 8.35
CA TYR A 34 -25.40 -7.08 7.03
C TYR A 34 -25.08 -5.61 7.09
N GLY A 35 -24.21 -5.17 6.22
CA GLY A 35 -23.80 -3.77 6.21
C GLY A 35 -23.02 -3.40 4.97
N LEU A 36 -22.92 -2.10 4.76
CA LEU A 36 -22.17 -1.48 3.69
C LEU A 36 -21.33 -0.36 4.27
N ARG A 37 -20.05 -0.37 3.93
CA ARG A 37 -19.13 0.72 4.23
C ARG A 37 -18.57 1.30 2.95
N MET A 38 -18.42 2.61 2.91
CA MET A 38 -17.70 3.34 1.88
C MET A 38 -16.53 4.08 2.53
N ASP A 39 -15.34 3.92 1.99
CA ASP A 39 -14.16 4.68 2.34
C ASP A 39 -13.69 5.47 1.12
N MET A 40 -13.46 6.78 1.30
CA MET A 40 -13.00 7.67 0.25
C MET A 40 -11.78 8.45 0.73
N PRO A 41 -10.58 8.17 0.20
CA PRO A 41 -9.40 8.99 0.47
C PRO A 41 -9.49 10.32 -0.29
N LEU A 42 -9.06 11.38 0.35
CA LEU A 42 -8.97 12.72 -0.24
C LEU A 42 -7.53 13.21 -0.14
N PHE A 43 -6.98 13.67 -1.25
CA PHE A 43 -5.63 14.24 -1.31
C PHE A 43 -5.73 15.67 -1.80
N PHE A 44 -5.19 16.61 -1.03
CA PHE A 44 -5.34 18.03 -1.31
C PHE A 44 -4.15 18.61 -2.06
N ASP A 45 -2.97 18.00 -1.90
CA ASP A 45 -1.72 18.44 -2.49
C ASP A 45 -1.29 17.56 -3.66
N THR A 46 -0.41 18.12 -4.49
CA THR A 46 0.26 17.40 -5.58
C THR A 46 1.78 17.49 -5.41
N PRO A 47 2.52 16.41 -5.70
CA PRO A 47 3.97 16.45 -5.68
C PRO A 47 4.55 17.43 -6.71
N ALA A 48 5.81 17.81 -6.54
CA ALA A 48 6.49 18.73 -7.45
C ALA A 48 6.65 18.11 -8.85
N GLU A 49 6.47 18.93 -9.86
CA GLU A 49 6.65 18.53 -11.24
C GLU A 49 8.13 18.32 -11.59
N ASN A 50 8.43 17.22 -12.25
CA ASN A 50 9.68 16.99 -12.95
C ASN A 50 9.39 16.86 -14.46
N ALA A 51 9.51 17.95 -15.18
CA ALA A 51 9.19 18.01 -16.60
C ALA A 51 10.00 16.99 -17.42
N LYS A 52 11.30 16.83 -17.12
CA LYS A 52 12.16 15.85 -17.81
C LYS A 52 11.70 14.41 -17.63
N PHE A 53 11.28 14.06 -16.41
CA PHE A 53 10.73 12.74 -16.16
C PHE A 53 9.39 12.55 -16.87
N ASN A 54 8.52 13.55 -16.80
CA ASN A 54 7.20 13.49 -17.44
C ASN A 54 7.31 13.34 -18.97
N GLU A 55 8.24 14.05 -19.61
CA GLU A 55 8.55 13.90 -21.04
C GLU A 55 9.08 12.51 -21.37
N TRP A 56 10.03 11.99 -20.57
CA TRP A 56 10.56 10.63 -20.74
C TRP A 56 9.46 9.58 -20.58
N ALA A 57 8.63 9.68 -19.56
CA ALA A 57 7.53 8.75 -19.31
C ALA A 57 6.51 8.76 -20.47
N ALA A 58 6.18 9.94 -21.00
CA ALA A 58 5.29 10.09 -22.14
C ALA A 58 5.90 9.48 -23.41
N ALA A 59 7.19 9.69 -23.68
CA ALA A 59 7.89 9.10 -24.81
C ALA A 59 7.96 7.57 -24.76
N LYS A 60 7.98 6.98 -23.58
CA LYS A 60 7.90 5.51 -23.34
C LYS A 60 6.47 4.98 -23.33
N GLY A 61 5.46 5.83 -23.49
CA GLY A 61 4.05 5.44 -23.44
C GLY A 61 3.51 5.19 -22.03
N TYR A 62 4.25 5.58 -20.99
CA TYR A 62 3.79 5.50 -19.61
C TYR A 62 2.83 6.66 -19.28
N GLY A 63 1.71 6.35 -18.63
CA GLY A 63 0.74 7.36 -18.19
C GLY A 63 1.10 8.04 -16.85
N PHE A 64 2.32 7.89 -16.36
CA PHE A 64 2.76 8.40 -15.06
C PHE A 64 3.33 9.81 -15.14
N LYS A 65 3.06 10.62 -14.13
CA LYS A 65 3.64 11.97 -13.94
C LYS A 65 4.03 12.15 -12.49
N THR A 66 5.11 12.89 -12.23
CA THR A 66 5.52 13.18 -10.84
C THR A 66 4.50 14.05 -10.13
N ASN A 67 3.92 15.03 -10.82
CA ASN A 67 2.89 15.94 -10.28
C ASN A 67 1.47 15.41 -10.42
N GLN A 68 1.31 14.09 -10.46
CA GLN A 68 -0.01 13.49 -10.57
C GLN A 68 -0.73 13.49 -9.23
N LYS A 69 -1.96 13.98 -9.21
CA LYS A 69 -2.84 13.88 -8.05
C LYS A 69 -3.36 12.45 -7.93
N LEU A 70 -3.32 11.92 -6.71
CA LEU A 70 -3.88 10.60 -6.43
C LEU A 70 -5.40 10.60 -6.55
N SER A 71 -5.94 9.49 -7.01
CA SER A 71 -7.38 9.29 -7.17
C SER A 71 -8.10 9.29 -5.83
N SER A 72 -9.21 10.00 -5.75
CA SER A 72 -10.15 9.99 -4.62
C SER A 72 -11.33 9.04 -4.89
N THR A 73 -11.06 7.86 -5.40
CA THR A 73 -12.11 6.88 -5.76
C THR A 73 -12.77 6.30 -4.51
N PRO A 74 -14.10 6.35 -4.39
CA PRO A 74 -14.82 5.67 -3.32
C PRO A 74 -14.64 4.16 -3.38
N MET A 75 -14.37 3.54 -2.23
CA MET A 75 -14.14 2.11 -2.11
C MET A 75 -15.23 1.48 -1.25
N TRP A 76 -15.97 0.56 -1.84
CA TRP A 76 -17.12 -0.06 -1.20
C TRP A 76 -16.74 -1.36 -0.52
N SER A 77 -17.23 -1.56 0.69
CA SER A 77 -16.95 -2.68 1.56
C SER A 77 -18.24 -3.30 2.10
N PRO A 78 -18.99 -4.04 1.26
CA PRO A 78 -20.15 -4.80 1.70
C PRO A 78 -19.74 -5.95 2.60
N ARG A 79 -20.59 -6.30 3.57
CA ARG A 79 -20.42 -7.45 4.45
C ARG A 79 -21.75 -8.07 4.83
N VAL A 80 -21.75 -9.39 4.95
CA VAL A 80 -22.86 -10.18 5.47
C VAL A 80 -22.30 -11.26 6.38
N GLY A 81 -22.93 -11.46 7.50
CA GLY A 81 -22.58 -12.52 8.43
C GLY A 81 -23.84 -13.12 9.07
N PHE A 82 -23.74 -14.34 9.51
CA PHE A 82 -24.83 -15.03 10.20
C PHE A 82 -24.31 -15.80 11.43
N ARG A 83 -25.23 -16.01 12.35
CA ARG A 83 -25.06 -16.90 13.50
C ARG A 83 -26.33 -17.70 13.68
N TRP A 84 -26.19 -19.03 13.74
CA TRP A 84 -27.28 -19.96 13.89
C TRP A 84 -27.04 -20.91 15.06
N ASP A 85 -27.87 -20.83 16.08
CA ASP A 85 -27.96 -21.80 17.17
C ASP A 85 -28.91 -22.93 16.76
N ILE A 86 -28.37 -24.05 16.29
CA ILE A 86 -29.12 -25.10 15.61
C ILE A 86 -30.20 -25.71 16.53
N GLU A 87 -29.86 -25.98 17.79
CA GLU A 87 -30.73 -26.62 18.76
C GLU A 87 -31.37 -25.64 19.78
N LYS A 88 -31.11 -24.33 19.65
CA LYS A 88 -31.59 -23.28 20.58
C LYS A 88 -31.09 -23.45 22.03
N ASN A 89 -30.05 -24.22 22.25
CA ASN A 89 -29.45 -24.50 23.57
C ASN A 89 -27.94 -24.12 23.62
N ARG A 90 -27.44 -23.47 22.58
CA ARG A 90 -26.04 -23.09 22.40
C ARG A 90 -25.03 -24.26 22.31
N LYS A 91 -25.51 -25.48 22.13
CA LYS A 91 -24.67 -26.66 22.03
C LYS A 91 -23.99 -26.76 20.65
N TYR A 92 -24.69 -26.37 19.60
CA TYR A 92 -24.22 -26.36 18.21
C TYR A 92 -24.49 -25.01 17.59
N ILE A 93 -23.42 -24.26 17.33
CA ILE A 93 -23.54 -22.93 16.71
C ILE A 93 -22.78 -22.93 15.40
N LEU A 94 -23.49 -22.68 14.31
CA LEU A 94 -22.90 -22.41 13.00
C LEU A 94 -22.84 -20.90 12.80
N ARG A 95 -21.67 -20.38 12.47
CA ARG A 95 -21.46 -18.97 12.21
C ARG A 95 -20.60 -18.78 10.98
N GLY A 96 -20.79 -17.69 10.29
CA GLY A 96 -19.99 -17.41 9.12
C GLY A 96 -20.29 -16.05 8.52
N GLY A 97 -19.51 -15.69 7.52
CA GLY A 97 -19.72 -14.45 6.81
C GLY A 97 -18.83 -14.29 5.60
N ILE A 98 -19.20 -13.31 4.80
CA ILE A 98 -18.44 -12.83 3.66
C ILE A 98 -18.40 -11.30 3.71
N GLY A 99 -17.26 -10.73 3.37
CA GLY A 99 -17.14 -9.28 3.29
C GLY A 99 -15.95 -8.85 2.46
N VAL A 100 -16.06 -7.62 1.98
CA VAL A 100 -14.94 -6.89 1.38
C VAL A 100 -14.44 -5.88 2.41
N PHE A 101 -13.14 -5.80 2.55
CA PHE A 101 -12.48 -4.95 3.54
C PHE A 101 -11.46 -4.06 2.85
N THR A 102 -11.62 -2.75 3.00
CA THR A 102 -10.67 -1.76 2.50
C THR A 102 -9.62 -1.48 3.56
N GLY A 103 -8.36 -1.66 3.18
CA GLY A 103 -7.20 -1.33 4.01
C GLY A 103 -6.77 0.12 3.83
N ARG A 104 -5.81 0.54 4.66
CA ARG A 104 -5.10 1.81 4.50
C ARG A 104 -3.70 1.52 3.99
N ILE A 105 -3.21 2.35 3.08
CA ILE A 105 -1.79 2.32 2.73
C ILE A 105 -0.98 3.10 3.77
N PRO A 106 0.25 2.69 4.06
CA PRO A 106 1.15 3.47 4.87
C PRO A 106 1.41 4.85 4.25
N PHE A 107 1.24 5.92 5.01
CA PHE A 107 1.50 7.28 4.52
C PHE A 107 2.96 7.52 4.11
N VAL A 108 3.89 6.69 4.57
CA VAL A 108 5.28 6.74 4.12
C VAL A 108 5.41 6.53 2.61
N TRP A 109 4.56 5.72 2.00
CA TRP A 109 4.58 5.53 0.53
C TRP A 109 4.14 6.79 -0.19
N LEU A 110 3.10 7.46 0.32
CA LEU A 110 2.66 8.77 -0.17
C LEU A 110 3.76 9.82 0.00
N SER A 111 4.36 9.89 1.19
CA SER A 111 5.48 10.78 1.49
C SER A 111 6.64 10.60 0.52
N ASN A 112 6.97 9.36 0.16
CA ASN A 112 8.01 9.07 -0.83
C ASN A 112 7.71 9.68 -2.21
N ASN A 113 6.45 9.75 -2.60
CA ASN A 113 6.06 10.39 -3.86
C ASN A 113 6.28 11.92 -3.82
N PHE A 114 6.11 12.54 -2.67
CA PHE A 114 6.39 13.98 -2.47
C PHE A 114 7.88 14.28 -2.32
N THR A 115 8.65 13.38 -1.70
CA THR A 115 10.10 13.55 -1.52
C THR A 115 10.88 13.27 -2.79
N ASN A 116 10.57 12.14 -3.45
CA ASN A 116 11.36 11.57 -4.54
C ASN A 116 10.78 11.96 -5.90
N THR A 117 10.72 13.25 -6.17
CA THR A 117 10.28 13.79 -7.47
C THR A 117 11.46 13.97 -8.43
N GLY A 118 12.69 13.84 -7.93
CA GLY A 118 13.91 14.10 -8.69
C GLY A 118 14.27 15.60 -8.84
N VAL A 119 13.48 16.51 -8.24
CA VAL A 119 13.76 17.97 -8.27
C VAL A 119 13.90 18.58 -6.88
N GLN A 120 13.36 17.96 -5.85
CA GLN A 120 13.37 18.51 -4.49
C GLN A 120 14.57 18.03 -3.67
N THR A 121 15.10 16.85 -3.98
CA THR A 121 16.22 16.26 -3.28
C THR A 121 17.35 15.93 -4.24
N SER A 122 18.59 16.02 -3.78
CA SER A 122 19.78 15.61 -4.52
C SER A 122 20.60 14.65 -3.64
N SER A 123 21.09 13.57 -4.24
CA SER A 123 21.97 12.64 -3.56
C SER A 123 23.44 13.02 -3.81
N TYR A 124 24.22 13.00 -2.76
CA TYR A 124 25.66 13.21 -2.81
C TYR A 124 26.36 11.97 -2.26
N SER A 125 27.41 11.53 -2.89
CA SER A 125 28.20 10.41 -2.44
C SER A 125 29.64 10.85 -2.23
N ALA A 126 30.22 10.46 -1.10
CA ALA A 126 31.64 10.66 -0.77
C ALA A 126 32.31 9.30 -0.60
N SER A 127 33.43 9.08 -1.27
CA SER A 127 34.29 7.91 -1.06
C SER A 127 35.18 8.10 0.16
N LYS A 128 35.82 7.01 0.63
CA LYS A 128 36.78 7.03 1.75
C LYS A 128 37.88 8.09 1.65
N ASN A 129 38.24 8.50 0.44
CA ASN A 129 39.29 9.48 0.17
C ASN A 129 38.77 10.87 -0.16
N SER A 130 37.49 11.14 0.09
CA SER A 130 36.93 12.45 -0.15
C SER A 130 37.37 13.45 0.93
N ALA A 131 37.52 14.71 0.54
CA ALA A 131 37.81 15.80 1.45
C ALA A 131 36.65 16.13 2.43
N VAL A 132 35.56 15.35 2.37
CA VAL A 132 34.40 15.56 3.19
C VAL A 132 34.50 14.71 4.44
N GLN A 133 34.63 15.38 5.58
CA GLN A 133 34.66 14.74 6.89
C GLN A 133 33.28 14.80 7.56
N LEU A 134 32.98 13.78 8.35
CA LEU A 134 31.83 13.80 9.24
C LEU A 134 32.07 14.83 10.34
N LEU A 135 31.24 15.81 10.46
CA LEU A 135 31.26 16.82 11.51
C LEU A 135 30.23 16.47 12.59
N LEU A 136 30.57 16.71 13.85
CA LEU A 136 29.66 16.49 14.98
C LEU A 136 28.46 17.45 14.96
N ASP A 137 28.63 18.62 14.36
CA ASP A 137 27.56 19.60 14.18
C ASP A 137 26.84 19.34 12.85
N PRO A 138 25.57 18.88 12.86
CA PRO A 138 24.81 18.59 11.64
C PRO A 138 24.58 19.83 10.76
N ASN A 139 24.58 21.04 11.32
CA ASN A 139 24.40 22.27 10.53
C ASN A 139 25.65 22.60 9.70
N LYS A 140 26.82 22.23 10.18
CA LYS A 140 28.08 22.40 9.45
C LYS A 140 28.27 21.33 8.37
N GLN A 141 27.59 20.20 8.47
CA GLN A 141 27.65 19.11 7.49
C GLN A 141 27.16 19.55 6.10
N ILE A 142 26.17 20.45 6.04
CA ILE A 142 25.62 20.99 4.78
C ILE A 142 26.68 21.78 4.01
N GLN A 143 27.53 22.53 4.70
CA GLN A 143 28.59 23.31 4.06
C GLN A 143 29.64 22.41 3.41
N ASN A 144 29.96 21.26 4.01
CA ASN A 144 30.82 20.26 3.42
C ASN A 144 30.25 19.65 2.14
N ALA A 145 28.93 19.49 2.06
CA ALA A 145 28.26 18.93 0.88
C ALA A 145 28.37 19.83 -0.35
N ASN A 146 28.64 21.13 -0.20
CA ASN A 146 28.81 22.06 -1.31
C ASN A 146 30.02 21.72 -2.21
N ASN A 147 30.99 20.98 -1.69
CA ASN A 147 32.19 20.53 -2.43
C ASN A 147 31.95 19.18 -3.15
N LEU A 148 30.79 18.56 -2.96
CA LEU A 148 30.45 17.30 -3.60
C LEU A 148 29.65 17.55 -4.86
N LYS A 149 29.90 16.75 -5.89
CA LYS A 149 29.04 16.68 -7.06
C LYS A 149 27.83 15.83 -6.75
N ALA A 150 26.64 16.29 -7.13
CA ALA A 150 25.44 15.48 -7.05
C ALA A 150 25.63 14.19 -7.87
N THR A 151 25.24 13.06 -7.34
CA THR A 151 25.17 11.81 -8.10
C THR A 151 24.07 11.97 -9.16
N GLY A 152 24.38 11.59 -10.40
CA GLY A 152 23.45 11.76 -11.53
C GLY A 152 22.19 10.91 -11.45
N SER A 153 22.16 9.88 -10.59
CA SER A 153 21.02 9.03 -10.36
C SER A 153 20.17 9.55 -9.22
N GLN A 154 18.89 9.76 -9.48
CA GLN A 154 17.91 10.15 -8.47
C GLN A 154 16.79 9.13 -8.45
N LEU A 155 16.29 8.81 -7.26
CA LEU A 155 15.10 8.01 -7.11
C LEU A 155 13.87 8.88 -7.43
N ILE A 156 13.03 8.40 -8.35
CA ILE A 156 11.76 9.05 -8.66
C ILE A 156 10.66 8.03 -8.38
N ASN A 157 9.72 8.42 -7.52
CA ASN A 157 8.56 7.61 -7.17
C ASN A 157 7.32 8.24 -7.76
N VAL A 158 6.50 7.43 -8.40
CA VAL A 158 5.21 7.84 -8.97
C VAL A 158 4.14 6.81 -8.63
N PHE A 159 2.90 7.27 -8.52
CA PHE A 159 1.74 6.39 -8.42
C PHE A 159 1.00 6.30 -9.75
N ASP A 160 0.33 5.20 -9.95
CA ASP A 160 -0.65 5.08 -11.03
C ASP A 160 -1.79 6.09 -10.80
N LYS A 161 -2.30 6.68 -11.89
CA LYS A 161 -3.44 7.63 -11.84
C LYS A 161 -4.70 7.00 -11.24
N ASP A 162 -4.87 5.70 -11.48
CA ASP A 162 -6.02 4.91 -11.03
C ASP A 162 -5.72 4.11 -9.75
N PHE A 163 -4.67 4.52 -9.02
CA PHE A 163 -4.27 3.86 -7.78
C PHE A 163 -5.43 3.78 -6.78
N LYS A 164 -5.65 2.58 -6.24
CA LYS A 164 -6.67 2.29 -5.23
C LYS A 164 -6.02 1.72 -3.98
N PHE A 165 -6.65 1.93 -2.84
CA PHE A 165 -6.26 1.27 -1.61
C PHE A 165 -6.45 -0.25 -1.72
N THR A 166 -5.73 -0.98 -0.89
CA THR A 166 -5.85 -2.43 -0.83
C THR A 166 -7.26 -2.84 -0.45
N GLN A 167 -7.79 -3.84 -1.15
CA GLN A 167 -9.07 -4.45 -0.80
C GLN A 167 -8.93 -5.96 -0.77
N THR A 168 -9.49 -6.58 0.27
CA THR A 168 -9.48 -8.02 0.45
C THR A 168 -10.90 -8.52 0.65
N MET A 169 -11.30 -9.48 -0.14
CA MET A 169 -12.48 -10.28 0.13
C MET A 169 -12.12 -11.38 1.14
N ARG A 170 -12.92 -11.53 2.18
CA ARG A 170 -12.74 -12.58 3.17
C ARG A 170 -14.04 -13.33 3.39
N VAL A 171 -13.93 -14.66 3.43
CA VAL A 171 -15.01 -15.58 3.78
C VAL A 171 -14.57 -16.36 4.99
N ASN A 172 -15.44 -16.50 5.96
CA ASN A 172 -15.21 -17.39 7.10
C ASN A 172 -16.43 -18.24 7.38
N LEU A 173 -16.19 -19.46 7.87
CA LEU A 173 -17.20 -20.37 8.35
C LEU A 173 -16.66 -21.03 9.61
N GLY A 174 -17.41 -20.95 10.70
CA GLY A 174 -17.06 -21.50 11.99
C GLY A 174 -18.19 -22.35 12.54
N PHE A 175 -17.82 -23.43 13.22
CA PHE A 175 -18.73 -24.33 13.92
C PHE A 175 -18.25 -24.54 15.34
N ASP A 176 -19.07 -24.11 16.30
CA ASP A 176 -18.81 -24.25 17.72
C ASP A 176 -19.70 -25.38 18.25
N PHE A 177 -19.13 -26.35 19.00
CA PHE A 177 -19.87 -27.49 19.55
C PHE A 177 -19.31 -27.93 20.88
N ASN A 178 -20.18 -28.49 21.71
CA ASN A 178 -19.78 -29.08 22.97
C ASN A 178 -19.77 -30.62 22.85
N LEU A 179 -18.63 -31.23 23.15
CA LEU A 179 -18.44 -32.66 23.14
C LEU A 179 -17.71 -33.11 24.43
N LEU A 180 -18.30 -33.99 25.20
CA LEU A 180 -17.76 -34.50 26.46
C LEU A 180 -17.49 -33.42 27.52
N GLY A 181 -18.29 -32.35 27.53
CA GLY A 181 -18.10 -31.22 28.46
C GLY A 181 -16.99 -30.24 28.05
N ILE A 182 -16.38 -30.44 26.88
CA ILE A 182 -15.36 -29.56 26.32
C ILE A 182 -15.97 -28.78 25.16
N GLU A 183 -15.73 -27.50 25.14
CA GLU A 183 -16.13 -26.63 24.00
C GLU A 183 -15.07 -26.69 22.88
N TRP A 184 -15.53 -27.00 21.70
CA TRP A 184 -14.72 -27.08 20.48
C TRP A 184 -15.14 -26.04 19.48
N THR A 185 -14.17 -25.46 18.78
CA THR A 185 -14.38 -24.58 17.63
C THR A 185 -13.58 -25.09 16.45
N ALA A 186 -14.26 -25.28 15.32
CA ALA A 186 -13.61 -25.48 14.02
C ALA A 186 -13.90 -24.27 13.14
N GLU A 187 -12.89 -23.64 12.57
CA GLU A 187 -13.05 -22.47 11.72
C GLU A 187 -12.20 -22.57 10.45
N GLY A 188 -12.81 -22.22 9.31
CA GLY A 188 -12.15 -22.04 8.03
C GLY A 188 -12.20 -20.59 7.59
N ILE A 189 -11.09 -20.04 7.12
CA ILE A 189 -10.99 -18.69 6.60
C ILE A 189 -10.38 -18.74 5.21
N PHE A 190 -11.06 -18.09 4.25
CA PHE A 190 -10.53 -17.84 2.91
C PHE A 190 -10.40 -16.34 2.67
N SER A 191 -9.25 -15.92 2.15
CA SER A 191 -8.99 -14.51 1.81
C SER A 191 -8.46 -14.39 0.40
N LYS A 192 -8.97 -13.39 -0.34
CA LYS A 192 -8.52 -13.07 -1.70
C LYS A 192 -8.32 -11.56 -1.83
N SER A 193 -7.12 -11.14 -2.22
CA SER A 193 -6.86 -9.74 -2.57
C SER A 193 -7.62 -9.37 -3.84
N LEU A 194 -8.40 -8.31 -3.79
CA LEU A 194 -9.11 -7.71 -4.93
C LEU A 194 -8.28 -6.59 -5.55
N ASN A 195 -7.69 -5.75 -4.69
CA ASN A 195 -6.68 -4.77 -5.06
C ASN A 195 -5.51 -4.95 -4.11
N ASP A 196 -4.31 -4.95 -4.64
CA ASP A 196 -3.09 -5.00 -3.86
C ASP A 196 -2.05 -4.05 -4.44
N VAL A 197 -1.06 -3.69 -3.62
CA VAL A 197 -0.01 -2.78 -4.05
C VAL A 197 1.07 -3.58 -4.79
N TYR A 198 1.37 -3.13 -5.99
CA TYR A 198 2.42 -3.67 -6.82
C TYR A 198 3.47 -2.59 -7.11
N TYR A 199 4.75 -2.93 -6.93
CA TYR A 199 5.87 -2.05 -7.26
C TYR A 199 6.56 -2.55 -8.52
N LYS A 200 6.80 -1.62 -9.45
CA LYS A 200 7.62 -1.89 -10.64
C LYS A 200 8.68 -0.81 -10.78
N ASN A 201 9.93 -1.22 -11.04
CA ASN A 201 10.97 -0.29 -11.42
C ASN A 201 10.92 -0.06 -12.93
N LEU A 202 10.51 1.13 -13.34
CA LEU A 202 10.35 1.49 -14.75
C LEU A 202 11.68 1.76 -15.47
N ALA A 203 12.77 1.92 -14.73
CA ALA A 203 14.09 2.13 -15.32
C ALA A 203 14.72 0.81 -15.83
N TYR A 204 14.23 -0.31 -15.35
CA TYR A 204 14.68 -1.62 -15.81
C TYR A 204 13.73 -2.19 -16.87
N GLU A 205 14.26 -2.54 -18.01
CA GLU A 205 13.53 -3.29 -19.03
C GLU A 205 13.71 -4.80 -18.78
N GLU A 206 12.64 -5.56 -18.90
CA GLU A 206 12.72 -7.00 -18.77
C GLU A 206 13.55 -7.58 -19.92
N SER A 207 14.53 -8.40 -19.61
CA SER A 207 15.41 -9.03 -20.60
C SER A 207 14.72 -10.10 -21.44
N GLY A 208 13.47 -10.46 -21.11
CA GLY A 208 12.74 -11.59 -21.68
C GLY A 208 13.23 -12.95 -21.18
N LYS A 209 14.18 -12.98 -20.25
CA LYS A 209 14.71 -14.21 -19.64
C LYS A 209 14.31 -14.31 -18.18
N THR A 210 14.29 -15.51 -17.65
CA THR A 210 14.11 -15.78 -16.21
C THR A 210 15.44 -16.24 -15.60
N LEU A 211 15.54 -16.17 -14.27
CA LEU A 211 16.73 -16.65 -13.55
C LEU A 211 17.02 -18.13 -13.77
N SER A 212 15.98 -18.95 -14.02
CA SER A 212 16.13 -20.36 -14.35
C SER A 212 16.81 -20.61 -15.71
N GLN A 213 16.78 -19.62 -16.61
CA GLN A 213 17.46 -19.68 -17.91
C GLN A 213 18.92 -19.20 -17.86
N THR A 214 19.38 -18.79 -16.67
CA THR A 214 20.78 -18.48 -16.39
C THR A 214 21.42 -19.62 -15.61
N SER A 215 22.73 -19.76 -15.69
CA SER A 215 23.50 -20.82 -15.02
C SER A 215 23.44 -20.80 -13.49
N TYR A 216 22.74 -19.83 -12.88
CA TYR A 216 22.83 -19.58 -11.45
C TYR A 216 21.71 -20.23 -10.62
N MET A 217 20.49 -20.40 -11.17
CA MET A 217 19.33 -20.92 -10.41
C MET A 217 18.31 -21.60 -11.31
N ASN A 218 18.40 -22.90 -11.48
CA ASN A 218 17.54 -23.69 -12.38
C ASN A 218 16.06 -23.79 -11.96
N TRP A 219 15.66 -23.24 -10.84
CA TRP A 219 14.31 -23.32 -10.27
C TRP A 219 13.60 -21.97 -10.11
N ASP A 220 14.31 -20.87 -10.33
CA ASP A 220 13.77 -19.52 -10.10
C ASP A 220 13.26 -18.91 -11.41
N ASN A 221 11.95 -18.80 -11.53
CA ASN A 221 11.27 -18.25 -12.71
C ASN A 221 11.06 -16.73 -12.67
N ARG A 222 11.69 -16.02 -11.74
CA ARG A 222 11.62 -14.55 -11.71
C ARG A 222 12.26 -13.97 -12.97
N PRO A 223 11.65 -12.90 -13.56
CA PRO A 223 12.23 -12.26 -14.73
C PRO A 223 13.56 -11.58 -14.39
N LEU A 224 14.46 -11.57 -15.35
CA LEU A 224 15.71 -10.79 -15.34
C LEU A 224 15.46 -9.43 -15.98
N TYR A 225 16.07 -8.42 -15.39
CA TYR A 225 16.03 -7.04 -15.86
C TYR A 225 17.39 -6.59 -16.36
#